data_804b205605cc2416d01ea18bc1b89013
#
_entry.id   804b205605cc2416d01ea18bc1b89013
#
_cell.length_a   1.000
_cell.length_b   1.000
_cell.length_c   1.000
_cell.angle_alpha   90.00
_cell.angle_beta   90.00
_cell.angle_gamma   90.00
#
_symmetry.space_group_name_H-M   'P 1'
#
loop_
_entity.id
_entity.type
_entity.pdbx_description
1 polymer ?
#
loop_
_entity_poly.entity_id
_entity_poly.type
_entity_poly.pdbx_seq_one_letter_code
_entity_poly.pdbx_strand_id
1 'polypeptide(L)'
;VDSGCAGKNLEEEDMAELATERLISVDSHVHFTDEWVKARLSKPMQAVWDDANKRAEEYAAKVLRGGQPQLQLEDFVDPEAALDPGHFEPHAKLKAMDRDGVFAEVIFPELAGAKIANPQLMGKDWKEVFQGYNNAMADFAAVDPVRLMTAYQLPLYDIPFAVKEVERLARDKKARCVQVTPFPSDLGLPDVYDKSYEPLWSAIQAHDLTILNHLDLKKDLWDLFRRDPTPQKGIFTGLAWAPLAESICMWILTGTLEKFPKLKVLLVEPGLGWLPWFFEFLLDPRMHQHYQFPGVKMPPSEYFKRQMGATFMYEPKGLKDCYDYFGPDCLFWSTDFPHPATCWPNSRKQVVSQFAEAGIPEADRRKITSENGLKLFGLK
;
A
#
# COMPACT_ATOMS: atom_id res chain seq x y z
N VAL A 1 20.03 18.25 2.87
CA VAL A 1 20.70 16.95 2.85
C VAL A 1 20.36 16.38 1.48
N ASP A 2 21.35 16.27 0.58
CA ASP A 2 21.14 15.63 -0.72
C ASP A 2 20.50 14.26 -0.47
N SER A 3 19.29 14.08 -0.94
CA SER A 3 18.62 12.78 -0.98
C SER A 3 19.56 11.82 -1.71
N GLY A 4 19.86 10.64 -1.13
CA GLY A 4 20.88 9.70 -1.58
C GLY A 4 20.73 9.12 -3.00
N CYS A 5 20.10 9.83 -3.91
CA CYS A 5 19.94 9.51 -5.33
C CYS A 5 21.16 9.87 -6.20
N ALA A 6 22.35 10.06 -5.63
CA ALA A 6 23.57 10.31 -6.38
C ALA A 6 24.10 9.01 -7.02
N GLY A 7 23.50 8.60 -8.13
CA GLY A 7 23.93 7.45 -8.92
C GLY A 7 25.17 7.76 -9.76
N LYS A 8 25.95 6.69 -10.05
CA LYS A 8 27.04 6.67 -11.05
C LYS A 8 26.58 7.25 -12.39
N ASN A 9 27.49 7.78 -13.18
CA ASN A 9 27.21 8.16 -14.57
C ASN A 9 26.67 6.92 -15.31
N LEU A 10 25.38 6.98 -15.65
CA LEU A 10 24.70 5.95 -16.43
C LEU A 10 25.10 6.07 -17.89
N GLU A 11 25.25 4.96 -18.59
CA GLU A 11 25.48 4.97 -20.02
C GLU A 11 24.21 5.49 -20.74
N GLU A 12 24.41 6.27 -21.81
CA GLU A 12 23.28 6.86 -22.58
C GLU A 12 22.36 5.78 -23.16
N GLU A 13 22.91 4.59 -23.46
CA GLU A 13 22.13 3.43 -23.94
C GLU A 13 21.12 2.93 -22.90
N ASP A 14 21.48 2.79 -21.62
CA ASP A 14 20.58 2.36 -20.54
C ASP A 14 19.39 3.31 -20.38
N MET A 15 19.63 4.61 -20.49
CA MET A 15 18.59 5.62 -20.40
C MET A 15 17.66 5.62 -21.62
N ALA A 16 18.19 5.37 -22.82
CA ALA A 16 17.40 5.31 -24.04
C ALA A 16 16.47 4.09 -24.06
N GLU A 17 16.95 2.96 -23.57
CA GLU A 17 16.14 1.73 -23.47
C GLU A 17 15.03 1.84 -22.43
N LEU A 18 15.33 2.37 -21.25
CA LEU A 18 14.35 2.64 -20.22
C LEU A 18 13.29 3.66 -20.66
N ALA A 19 13.61 4.57 -21.59
CA ALA A 19 12.64 5.55 -22.09
C ALA A 19 11.39 4.91 -22.73
N THR A 20 11.49 3.67 -23.21
CA THR A 20 10.38 2.91 -23.81
C THR A 20 9.65 2.00 -22.84
N GLU A 21 10.22 1.76 -21.66
CA GLU A 21 9.65 0.88 -20.64
C GLU A 21 8.48 1.54 -19.92
N ARG A 22 7.37 0.80 -19.76
CA ARG A 22 6.20 1.26 -19.02
C ARG A 22 6.39 0.98 -17.53
N LEU A 23 6.97 1.93 -16.79
CA LEU A 23 7.12 1.81 -15.35
C LEU A 23 5.75 1.80 -14.67
N ILE A 24 5.50 0.83 -13.80
CA ILE A 24 4.28 0.71 -13.00
C ILE A 24 4.65 0.95 -11.54
N SER A 25 4.18 2.06 -10.97
CA SER A 25 4.28 2.29 -9.54
C SER A 25 3.12 1.63 -8.80
N VAL A 26 3.44 0.76 -7.85
CA VAL A 26 2.41 0.06 -7.08
C VAL A 26 2.12 0.75 -5.75
N ASP A 27 2.66 1.96 -5.59
CA ASP A 27 2.43 2.83 -4.45
C ASP A 27 2.60 4.29 -4.84
N SER A 28 1.57 5.07 -4.59
CA SER A 28 1.54 6.52 -4.78
C SER A 28 0.34 7.08 -4.02
N HIS A 29 0.40 8.32 -3.58
CA HIS A 29 -0.64 8.89 -2.74
C HIS A 29 -1.34 10.07 -3.38
N VAL A 30 -2.60 10.28 -2.96
CA VAL A 30 -3.42 11.43 -3.34
C VAL A 30 -4.18 11.94 -2.12
N HIS A 31 -4.30 13.25 -2.02
CA HIS A 31 -5.04 13.90 -0.96
C HIS A 31 -6.37 14.44 -1.48
N PHE A 32 -7.46 14.02 -0.87
CA PHE A 32 -8.80 14.51 -1.20
C PHE A 32 -9.24 15.61 -0.23
N THR A 33 -9.63 16.74 -0.78
CA THR A 33 -10.29 17.77 0.03
C THR A 33 -11.67 17.29 0.50
N ASP A 34 -12.15 17.86 1.60
CA ASP A 34 -13.49 17.55 2.10
C ASP A 34 -14.58 17.87 1.06
N GLU A 35 -14.42 18.95 0.28
CA GLU A 35 -15.33 19.35 -0.79
C GLU A 35 -15.39 18.29 -1.90
N TRP A 36 -14.24 17.70 -2.25
CA TRP A 36 -14.19 16.62 -3.24
C TRP A 36 -15.02 15.42 -2.81
N VAL A 37 -14.91 14.99 -1.55
CA VAL A 37 -15.68 13.87 -1.01
C VAL A 37 -17.16 14.25 -0.87
N LYS A 38 -17.46 15.41 -0.27
CA LYS A 38 -18.83 15.92 -0.04
C LYS A 38 -19.64 16.05 -1.33
N ALA A 39 -19.00 16.39 -2.45
CA ALA A 39 -19.67 16.47 -3.75
C ALA A 39 -20.29 15.11 -4.20
N ARG A 40 -19.89 13.98 -3.61
CA ARG A 40 -20.39 12.62 -3.88
C ARG A 40 -21.33 12.11 -2.79
N LEU A 41 -21.71 12.97 -1.86
CA LEU A 41 -22.58 12.63 -0.74
C LEU A 41 -23.89 13.42 -0.81
N SER A 42 -24.99 12.79 -0.41
CA SER A 42 -26.24 13.50 -0.18
C SER A 42 -26.08 14.53 0.96
N LYS A 43 -26.88 15.58 0.97
CA LYS A 43 -26.79 16.62 2.02
C LYS A 43 -26.82 16.07 3.46
N PRO A 44 -27.67 15.10 3.82
CA PRO A 44 -27.62 14.50 5.15
C PRO A 44 -26.28 13.81 5.41
N MET A 45 -25.69 13.13 4.40
CA MET A 45 -24.44 12.40 4.54
C MET A 45 -23.21 13.30 4.61
N GLN A 46 -23.29 14.52 4.09
CA GLN A 46 -22.24 15.53 4.30
C GLN A 46 -22.07 15.86 5.79
N ALA A 47 -23.18 15.93 6.54
CA ALA A 47 -23.11 16.12 8.00
C ALA A 47 -22.47 14.91 8.72
N VAL A 48 -22.77 13.68 8.27
CA VAL A 48 -22.12 12.46 8.81
C VAL A 48 -20.60 12.48 8.54
N TRP A 49 -20.18 12.96 7.36
CA TRP A 49 -18.77 13.15 7.03
C TRP A 49 -18.10 14.20 7.93
N ASP A 50 -18.75 15.36 8.14
CA ASP A 50 -18.25 16.39 9.04
C ASP A 50 -18.10 15.92 10.48
N ASP A 51 -19.07 15.14 10.98
CA ASP A 51 -19.00 14.51 12.28
C ASP A 51 -17.88 13.47 12.37
N ALA A 52 -17.64 12.71 11.30
CA ALA A 52 -16.52 11.76 11.23
C ALA A 52 -15.18 12.50 11.25
N ASN A 53 -15.05 13.61 10.53
CA ASN A 53 -13.86 14.48 10.56
C ASN A 53 -13.58 14.98 11.98
N LYS A 54 -14.61 15.52 12.65
CA LYS A 54 -14.47 16.01 14.02
C LYS A 54 -14.00 14.90 14.97
N ARG A 55 -14.61 13.69 14.89
CA ARG A 55 -14.15 12.54 15.68
C ARG A 55 -12.73 12.13 15.35
N ALA A 56 -12.33 12.20 14.09
CA ALA A 56 -10.97 11.88 13.66
C ALA A 56 -9.96 12.88 14.24
N GLU A 57 -10.27 14.17 14.24
CA GLU A 57 -9.44 15.21 14.87
C GLU A 57 -9.32 15.00 16.39
N GLU A 58 -10.42 14.72 17.08
CA GLU A 58 -10.44 14.41 18.51
C GLU A 58 -9.61 13.14 18.82
N TYR A 59 -9.75 12.11 18.00
CA TYR A 59 -8.97 10.88 18.13
C TYR A 59 -7.48 11.14 17.88
N ALA A 60 -7.14 11.86 16.82
CA ALA A 60 -5.75 12.23 16.51
C ALA A 60 -5.14 13.05 17.65
N ALA A 61 -5.85 14.06 18.17
CA ALA A 61 -5.36 14.85 19.29
C ALA A 61 -5.11 14.01 20.54
N LYS A 62 -5.97 13.03 20.83
CA LYS A 62 -5.90 12.18 22.02
C LYS A 62 -4.88 11.05 21.86
N VAL A 63 -4.92 10.33 20.75
CA VAL A 63 -4.18 9.07 20.54
C VAL A 63 -2.84 9.34 19.88
N LEU A 64 -2.81 10.16 18.84
CA LEU A 64 -1.61 10.37 18.05
C LEU A 64 -0.72 11.45 18.69
N ARG A 65 -1.30 12.52 19.20
CA ARG A 65 -0.55 13.68 19.71
C ARG A 65 -0.31 13.64 21.21
N GLY A 66 -1.14 12.92 21.98
CA GLY A 66 -0.99 12.84 23.44
C GLY A 66 -0.82 14.20 24.14
N GLY A 67 -1.44 15.26 23.58
CA GLY A 67 -1.29 16.64 24.03
C GLY A 67 -0.02 17.36 23.56
N GLN A 68 0.78 16.75 22.67
CA GLN A 68 1.97 17.39 22.07
C GLN A 68 1.62 18.22 20.82
N PRO A 69 2.47 19.21 20.44
CA PRO A 69 2.22 20.01 19.25
C PRO A 69 2.14 19.14 17.99
N GLN A 70 1.34 19.60 17.07
CA GLN A 70 0.93 18.93 15.86
C GLN A 70 2.06 18.31 15.08
N LEU A 71 1.93 17.00 14.77
CA LEU A 71 2.42 16.45 13.53
C LEU A 71 1.68 17.18 12.42
N GLN A 72 2.42 17.82 11.58
CA GLN A 72 1.89 18.37 10.36
C GLN A 72 1.99 17.27 9.28
N LEU A 73 1.03 17.17 8.39
CA LEU A 73 1.11 16.24 7.26
C LEU A 73 2.37 16.52 6.42
N GLU A 74 2.80 17.78 6.40
CA GLU A 74 4.01 18.26 5.76
C GLU A 74 5.30 17.60 6.29
N ASP A 75 5.27 17.01 7.47
CA ASP A 75 6.40 16.26 8.03
C ASP A 75 6.60 14.89 7.33
N PHE A 76 5.59 14.40 6.58
CA PHE A 76 5.58 13.11 5.91
C PHE A 76 5.56 13.18 4.39
N VAL A 77 5.72 14.35 3.82
CA VAL A 77 5.78 14.54 2.37
C VAL A 77 7.11 15.15 1.96
N ASP A 78 7.58 14.83 0.75
CA ASP A 78 8.72 15.53 0.17
C ASP A 78 8.32 16.97 -0.11
N PRO A 79 9.11 17.98 0.32
CA PRO A 79 8.73 19.39 0.19
C PRO A 79 8.51 19.85 -1.26
N GLU A 80 9.23 19.29 -2.24
CA GLU A 80 9.05 19.62 -3.65
C GLU A 80 7.81 18.92 -4.20
N ALA A 81 7.64 17.63 -3.90
CA ALA A 81 6.51 16.83 -4.33
C ALA A 81 5.19 17.29 -3.67
N ALA A 82 5.22 17.76 -2.43
CA ALA A 82 4.06 18.29 -1.72
C ALA A 82 3.45 19.53 -2.38
N LEU A 83 4.27 20.32 -3.06
CA LEU A 83 3.83 21.51 -3.79
C LEU A 83 3.29 21.17 -5.19
N ASP A 84 3.49 19.95 -5.67
CA ASP A 84 2.97 19.54 -6.97
C ASP A 84 1.46 19.33 -6.91
N PRO A 85 0.68 19.98 -7.79
CA PRO A 85 -0.77 19.81 -7.81
C PRO A 85 -1.22 18.38 -8.15
N GLY A 86 -0.32 17.51 -8.62
CA GLY A 86 -0.59 16.08 -8.84
C GLY A 86 -0.94 15.31 -7.58
N HIS A 87 -0.64 15.85 -6.40
CA HIS A 87 -1.09 15.29 -5.14
C HIS A 87 -2.60 15.48 -4.90
N PHE A 88 -3.23 16.49 -5.54
CA PHE A 88 -4.61 16.92 -5.26
C PHE A 88 -5.54 16.88 -6.47
N GLU A 89 -5.00 16.93 -7.69
CA GLU A 89 -5.76 17.18 -8.90
C GLU A 89 -5.44 16.11 -9.95
N PRO A 90 -6.47 15.40 -10.50
CA PRO A 90 -6.24 14.19 -11.30
C PRO A 90 -5.50 14.44 -12.63
N HIS A 91 -5.77 15.56 -13.33
CA HIS A 91 -5.03 15.85 -14.56
C HIS A 91 -3.60 16.33 -14.29
N ALA A 92 -3.38 16.99 -13.15
CA ALA A 92 -2.03 17.33 -12.71
C ALA A 92 -1.25 16.08 -12.30
N LYS A 93 -1.93 15.08 -11.69
CA LYS A 93 -1.32 13.78 -11.37
C LYS A 93 -0.76 13.10 -12.62
N LEU A 94 -1.53 13.05 -13.70
CA LEU A 94 -1.03 12.49 -14.97
C LEU A 94 0.20 13.25 -15.50
N LYS A 95 0.23 14.58 -15.37
CA LYS A 95 1.39 15.40 -15.78
C LYS A 95 2.60 15.15 -14.89
N ALA A 96 2.40 14.96 -13.57
CA ALA A 96 3.47 14.61 -12.64
C ALA A 96 4.07 13.25 -13.00
N MET A 97 3.23 12.26 -13.32
CA MET A 97 3.66 10.94 -13.80
C MET A 97 4.42 11.04 -15.13
N ASP A 98 3.93 11.84 -16.08
CA ASP A 98 4.61 12.04 -17.38
C ASP A 98 5.99 12.65 -17.19
N ARG A 99 6.14 13.63 -16.28
CA ARG A 99 7.41 14.25 -15.95
C ARG A 99 8.41 13.28 -15.34
N ASP A 100 7.92 12.35 -14.53
CA ASP A 100 8.71 11.31 -13.87
C ASP A 100 8.94 10.07 -14.76
N GLY A 101 8.19 9.98 -15.86
CA GLY A 101 8.24 8.87 -16.80
C GLY A 101 7.56 7.60 -16.30
N VAL A 102 6.58 7.72 -15.40
CA VAL A 102 5.77 6.62 -14.88
C VAL A 102 4.54 6.42 -15.75
N PHE A 103 4.30 5.18 -16.18
CA PHE A 103 3.17 4.85 -17.04
C PHE A 103 1.86 4.73 -16.27
N ALA A 104 1.84 3.99 -15.17
CA ALA A 104 0.64 3.82 -14.35
C ALA A 104 0.99 3.72 -12.87
N GLU A 105 0.05 4.12 -12.01
CA GLU A 105 0.20 4.09 -10.56
C GLU A 105 -1.03 3.50 -9.86
N VAL A 106 -0.78 2.78 -8.77
CA VAL A 106 -1.80 2.52 -7.76
C VAL A 106 -1.84 3.72 -6.83
N ILE A 107 -3.00 4.35 -6.72
CA ILE A 107 -3.20 5.53 -5.88
C ILE A 107 -3.88 5.16 -4.56
N PHE A 108 -3.25 5.52 -3.47
CA PHE A 108 -3.76 5.37 -2.12
C PHE A 108 -4.30 6.70 -1.59
N PRO A 109 -5.34 6.67 -0.76
CA PRO A 109 -5.74 7.85 -0.03
C PRO A 109 -4.75 8.10 1.11
N GLU A 110 -4.49 9.37 1.38
CA GLU A 110 -3.82 9.77 2.61
C GLU A 110 -4.63 9.39 3.87
N LEU A 111 -4.34 9.97 5.01
CA LEU A 111 -4.98 9.69 6.30
C LEU A 111 -6.52 9.58 6.28
N ALA A 112 -7.18 10.08 5.23
CA ALA A 112 -8.60 9.92 5.07
C ALA A 112 -9.05 8.45 4.91
N GLY A 113 -8.21 7.59 4.32
CA GLY A 113 -8.47 6.16 4.23
C GLY A 113 -8.51 5.48 5.60
N ALA A 114 -7.55 5.79 6.46
CA ALA A 114 -7.51 5.28 7.83
C ALA A 114 -8.77 5.71 8.63
N LYS A 115 -9.27 6.94 8.41
CA LYS A 115 -10.50 7.43 9.04
C LYS A 115 -11.71 6.56 8.70
N ILE A 116 -11.96 6.29 7.43
CA ILE A 116 -13.14 5.50 7.03
C ILE A 116 -13.01 4.01 7.36
N ALA A 117 -11.80 3.49 7.48
CA ALA A 117 -11.55 2.12 7.93
C ALA A 117 -11.83 1.92 9.43
N ASN A 118 -11.91 3.00 10.21
CA ASN A 118 -12.09 2.94 11.65
C ASN A 118 -13.58 3.07 12.05
N PRO A 119 -14.22 1.99 12.58
CA PRO A 119 -15.64 2.02 12.96
C PRO A 119 -15.97 3.02 14.06
N GLN A 120 -15.00 3.36 14.93
CA GLN A 120 -15.20 4.32 16.02
C GLN A 120 -15.34 5.75 15.50
N LEU A 121 -14.75 6.05 14.33
CA LEU A 121 -14.78 7.37 13.72
C LEU A 121 -16.02 7.57 12.85
N MET A 122 -16.54 6.52 12.21
CA MET A 122 -17.61 6.63 11.22
C MET A 122 -19.00 6.86 11.83
N GLY A 123 -19.31 6.26 12.99
CA GLY A 123 -20.61 6.44 13.65
C GLY A 123 -21.76 5.75 12.92
N LYS A 124 -23.00 6.28 13.06
CA LYS A 124 -24.21 5.76 12.40
C LYS A 124 -24.29 6.26 10.95
N ASP A 125 -25.05 5.56 10.11
CA ASP A 125 -25.33 5.94 8.71
C ASP A 125 -24.08 6.05 7.81
N TRP A 126 -23.01 5.40 8.19
CA TRP A 126 -21.70 5.45 7.53
C TRP A 126 -21.66 4.81 6.12
N LYS A 127 -22.59 3.93 5.78
CA LYS A 127 -22.53 3.11 4.54
C LYS A 127 -22.55 3.95 3.27
N GLU A 128 -23.43 4.94 3.20
CA GLU A 128 -23.48 5.87 2.06
C GLU A 128 -22.20 6.73 2.00
N VAL A 129 -21.71 7.18 3.17
CA VAL A 129 -20.47 7.94 3.26
C VAL A 129 -19.28 7.11 2.78
N PHE A 130 -19.22 5.84 3.18
CA PHE A 130 -18.17 4.92 2.76
C PHE A 130 -18.16 4.72 1.23
N GLN A 131 -19.34 4.47 0.65
CA GLN A 131 -19.48 4.36 -0.80
C GLN A 131 -19.17 5.67 -1.52
N GLY A 132 -19.59 6.80 -0.96
CA GLY A 132 -19.28 8.13 -1.48
C GLY A 132 -17.77 8.37 -1.53
N TYR A 133 -17.04 7.92 -0.51
CA TYR A 133 -15.59 8.00 -0.49
C TYR A 133 -14.94 7.13 -1.59
N ASN A 134 -15.33 5.87 -1.72
CA ASN A 134 -14.86 5.02 -2.82
C ASN A 134 -15.22 5.59 -4.20
N ASN A 135 -16.39 6.25 -4.32
CA ASN A 135 -16.75 6.95 -5.55
C ASN A 135 -15.85 8.18 -5.80
N ALA A 136 -15.48 8.92 -4.75
CA ALA A 136 -14.56 10.05 -4.89
C ALA A 136 -13.18 9.60 -5.41
N MET A 137 -12.68 8.46 -4.92
CA MET A 137 -11.46 7.83 -5.43
C MET A 137 -11.62 7.38 -6.89
N ALA A 138 -12.74 6.73 -7.22
CA ALA A 138 -13.01 6.28 -8.59
C ALA A 138 -13.08 7.45 -9.58
N ASP A 139 -13.69 8.57 -9.17
CA ASP A 139 -13.83 9.75 -10.02
C ASP A 139 -12.48 10.46 -10.22
N PHE A 140 -11.58 10.39 -9.24
CA PHE A 140 -10.20 10.87 -9.40
C PHE A 140 -9.48 10.07 -10.49
N ALA A 141 -9.57 8.75 -10.42
CA ALA A 141 -8.94 7.86 -11.40
C ALA A 141 -9.62 7.86 -12.78
N ALA A 142 -10.86 8.38 -12.88
CA ALA A 142 -11.67 8.33 -14.12
C ALA A 142 -11.10 9.14 -15.28
N VAL A 143 -10.17 10.07 -15.03
CA VAL A 143 -9.49 10.84 -16.07
C VAL A 143 -8.60 9.95 -16.95
N ASP A 144 -8.04 8.89 -16.40
CA ASP A 144 -7.36 7.82 -17.12
C ASP A 144 -7.34 6.52 -16.26
N PRO A 145 -8.38 5.66 -16.36
CA PRO A 145 -8.51 4.49 -15.50
C PRO A 145 -7.55 3.33 -15.86
N VAL A 146 -6.73 3.50 -16.89
CA VAL A 146 -5.61 2.59 -17.19
C VAL A 146 -4.37 3.01 -16.42
N ARG A 147 -4.12 4.30 -16.36
CA ARG A 147 -2.94 4.87 -15.71
C ARG A 147 -3.11 5.10 -14.21
N LEU A 148 -4.33 5.36 -13.73
CA LEU A 148 -4.64 5.56 -12.32
C LEU A 148 -5.50 4.40 -11.80
N MET A 149 -4.91 3.58 -10.94
CA MET A 149 -5.57 2.43 -10.32
C MET A 149 -5.85 2.74 -8.85
N THR A 150 -7.09 2.58 -8.44
CA THR A 150 -7.52 2.95 -7.09
C THR A 150 -7.37 1.81 -6.10
N ALA A 151 -6.69 2.07 -4.96
CA ALA A 151 -6.71 1.24 -3.77
C ALA A 151 -8.03 1.47 -2.99
N TYR A 152 -9.11 0.80 -3.42
CA TYR A 152 -10.43 0.97 -2.81
C TYR A 152 -10.47 0.46 -1.38
N GLN A 153 -11.08 1.21 -0.47
CA GLN A 153 -11.20 0.85 0.92
C GLN A 153 -12.31 -0.19 1.14
N LEU A 154 -12.10 -1.12 2.09
CA LEU A 154 -13.11 -2.08 2.53
C LEU A 154 -13.33 -2.02 4.04
N PRO A 155 -14.60 -1.97 4.52
CA PRO A 155 -14.91 -1.91 5.93
C PRO A 155 -14.91 -3.30 6.56
N LEU A 156 -13.88 -3.66 7.30
CA LEU A 156 -13.78 -4.96 7.99
C LEU A 156 -14.78 -5.12 9.15
N TYR A 157 -15.48 -4.05 9.55
CA TYR A 157 -16.46 -4.05 10.64
C TYR A 157 -17.91 -4.36 10.20
N ASP A 158 -18.17 -4.54 8.90
CA ASP A 158 -19.46 -5.03 8.36
C ASP A 158 -19.21 -5.91 7.14
N ILE A 159 -18.95 -7.19 7.36
CA ILE A 159 -18.57 -8.13 6.29
C ILE A 159 -19.67 -8.30 5.23
N PRO A 160 -20.96 -8.40 5.55
CA PRO A 160 -22.00 -8.43 4.52
C PRO A 160 -22.03 -7.19 3.62
N PHE A 161 -21.72 -6.02 4.17
CA PHE A 161 -21.59 -4.81 3.37
C PHE A 161 -20.28 -4.80 2.56
N ALA A 162 -19.16 -5.20 3.16
CA ALA A 162 -17.88 -5.30 2.47
C ALA A 162 -17.94 -6.23 1.25
N VAL A 163 -18.61 -7.38 1.36
CA VAL A 163 -18.83 -8.31 0.23
C VAL A 163 -19.61 -7.62 -0.90
N LYS A 164 -20.73 -6.95 -0.57
CA LYS A 164 -21.50 -6.19 -1.57
C LYS A 164 -20.69 -5.06 -2.21
N GLU A 165 -19.83 -4.43 -1.43
CA GLU A 165 -18.97 -3.37 -1.93
C GLU A 165 -17.90 -3.92 -2.88
N VAL A 166 -17.29 -5.08 -2.59
CA VAL A 166 -16.41 -5.80 -3.52
C VAL A 166 -17.12 -6.07 -4.85
N GLU A 167 -18.33 -6.64 -4.82
CA GLU A 167 -19.13 -6.93 -6.01
C GLU A 167 -19.45 -5.64 -6.80
N ARG A 168 -19.81 -4.56 -6.11
CA ARG A 168 -20.09 -3.25 -6.71
C ARG A 168 -18.85 -2.66 -7.37
N LEU A 169 -17.74 -2.64 -6.66
CA LEU A 169 -16.47 -2.07 -7.15
C LEU A 169 -15.94 -2.84 -8.36
N ALA A 170 -15.98 -4.17 -8.32
CA ALA A 170 -15.56 -5.01 -9.42
C ALA A 170 -16.42 -4.80 -10.68
N ARG A 171 -17.75 -4.75 -10.51
CA ARG A 171 -18.70 -4.60 -11.63
C ARG A 171 -18.73 -3.17 -12.19
N ASP A 172 -18.88 -2.17 -11.31
CA ASP A 172 -19.24 -0.80 -11.69
C ASP A 172 -18.01 0.10 -11.86
N LYS A 173 -16.92 -0.20 -11.14
CA LYS A 173 -15.69 0.61 -11.13
C LYS A 173 -14.48 -0.11 -11.73
N LYS A 174 -14.65 -1.36 -12.17
CA LYS A 174 -13.57 -2.20 -12.72
C LYS A 174 -12.36 -2.25 -11.78
N ALA A 175 -12.63 -2.33 -10.47
CA ALA A 175 -11.60 -2.41 -9.45
C ALA A 175 -10.61 -3.53 -9.76
N ARG A 176 -9.33 -3.29 -9.47
CA ARG A 176 -8.22 -4.24 -9.63
C ARG A 176 -7.63 -4.65 -8.30
N CYS A 177 -7.76 -3.77 -7.32
CA CYS A 177 -7.26 -3.95 -5.96
C CYS A 177 -8.17 -3.30 -4.93
N VAL A 178 -7.99 -3.74 -3.70
CA VAL A 178 -8.68 -3.22 -2.52
C VAL A 178 -7.68 -3.12 -1.37
N GLN A 179 -7.85 -2.13 -0.53
CA GLN A 179 -7.06 -1.95 0.69
C GLN A 179 -7.85 -2.43 1.90
N VAL A 180 -7.20 -3.20 2.74
CA VAL A 180 -7.67 -3.55 4.09
C VAL A 180 -6.55 -3.29 5.08
N THR A 181 -6.92 -2.82 6.29
CA THR A 181 -5.91 -2.65 7.35
C THR A 181 -5.24 -3.98 7.68
N PRO A 182 -3.90 -4.03 7.78
CA PRO A 182 -3.19 -5.24 8.21
C PRO A 182 -3.38 -5.56 9.69
N PHE A 183 -3.91 -4.63 10.51
CA PHE A 183 -4.06 -4.73 11.96
C PHE A 183 -5.50 -4.45 12.43
N PRO A 184 -6.50 -5.28 12.04
CA PRO A 184 -7.89 -5.05 12.43
C PRO A 184 -8.09 -5.10 13.96
N SER A 185 -7.25 -5.86 14.69
CA SER A 185 -7.30 -5.95 16.15
C SER A 185 -7.06 -4.60 16.85
N ASP A 186 -6.28 -3.71 16.28
CA ASP A 186 -6.09 -2.35 16.80
C ASP A 186 -7.37 -1.50 16.75
N LEU A 187 -8.29 -1.87 15.87
CA LEU A 187 -9.63 -1.28 15.73
C LEU A 187 -10.69 -2.00 16.57
N GLY A 188 -10.30 -3.01 17.37
CA GLY A 188 -11.21 -3.85 18.14
C GLY A 188 -11.97 -4.88 17.30
N LEU A 189 -11.44 -5.22 16.13
CA LEU A 189 -12.00 -6.21 15.21
C LEU A 189 -11.21 -7.52 15.31
N PRO A 190 -11.78 -8.67 14.89
CA PRO A 190 -11.03 -9.91 14.74
C PRO A 190 -9.86 -9.75 13.74
N ASP A 191 -8.80 -10.55 13.92
CA ASP A 191 -7.69 -10.58 12.96
C ASP A 191 -8.06 -11.29 11.66
N VAL A 192 -7.27 -11.05 10.61
CA VAL A 192 -7.55 -11.45 9.20
C VAL A 192 -7.85 -12.93 9.00
N TYR A 193 -7.42 -13.79 9.92
CA TYR A 193 -7.67 -15.23 9.89
C TYR A 193 -9.00 -15.66 10.50
N ASP A 194 -9.75 -14.75 11.11
CA ASP A 194 -11.04 -15.10 11.72
C ASP A 194 -12.04 -15.54 10.66
N LYS A 195 -12.84 -16.56 11.02
CA LYS A 195 -13.82 -17.16 10.11
C LYS A 195 -14.89 -16.18 9.63
N SER A 196 -15.15 -15.11 10.39
CA SER A 196 -16.09 -14.06 9.97
C SER A 196 -15.69 -13.37 8.67
N TYR A 197 -14.39 -13.36 8.33
CA TYR A 197 -13.88 -12.76 7.10
C TYR A 197 -13.90 -13.68 5.88
N GLU A 198 -14.15 -14.98 6.05
CA GLU A 198 -14.11 -15.95 4.94
C GLU A 198 -15.01 -15.57 3.76
N PRO A 199 -16.25 -15.05 3.98
CA PRO A 199 -17.08 -14.59 2.86
C PRO A 199 -16.42 -13.44 2.06
N LEU A 200 -15.69 -12.55 2.74
CA LEU A 200 -15.00 -11.44 2.11
C LEU A 200 -13.79 -11.93 1.30
N TRP A 201 -12.96 -12.82 1.87
CA TRP A 201 -11.83 -13.41 1.14
C TRP A 201 -12.29 -14.20 -0.07
N SER A 202 -13.41 -14.94 0.05
CA SER A 202 -14.04 -15.64 -1.08
C SER A 202 -14.48 -14.69 -2.19
N ALA A 203 -15.10 -13.56 -1.84
CA ALA A 203 -15.55 -12.56 -2.81
C ALA A 203 -14.36 -11.89 -3.53
N ILE A 204 -13.33 -11.49 -2.78
CA ILE A 204 -12.13 -10.84 -3.31
C ILE A 204 -11.42 -11.77 -4.32
N GLN A 205 -11.18 -13.05 -3.96
CA GLN A 205 -10.54 -13.98 -4.89
C GLN A 205 -11.42 -14.35 -6.09
N ALA A 206 -12.77 -14.36 -5.94
CA ALA A 206 -13.69 -14.65 -7.02
C ALA A 206 -13.70 -13.54 -8.09
N HIS A 207 -13.43 -12.31 -7.70
CA HIS A 207 -13.32 -11.15 -8.59
C HIS A 207 -11.87 -10.84 -9.01
N ASP A 208 -10.91 -11.72 -8.67
CA ASP A 208 -9.48 -11.58 -8.98
C ASP A 208 -8.88 -10.24 -8.51
N LEU A 209 -9.35 -9.72 -7.39
CA LEU A 209 -8.82 -8.49 -6.80
C LEU A 209 -7.60 -8.79 -5.94
N THR A 210 -6.64 -7.87 -5.95
CA THR A 210 -5.47 -7.94 -5.07
C THR A 210 -5.75 -7.17 -3.77
N ILE A 211 -5.49 -7.80 -2.63
CA ILE A 211 -5.46 -7.12 -1.33
C ILE A 211 -4.15 -6.35 -1.22
N LEU A 212 -4.25 -5.08 -0.90
CA LEU A 212 -3.13 -4.22 -0.57
C LEU A 212 -3.07 -4.05 0.95
N ASN A 213 -2.04 -4.61 1.57
CA ASN A 213 -1.69 -4.38 2.96
C ASN A 213 -0.61 -3.29 2.99
N HIS A 214 -1.07 -2.05 2.96
CA HIS A 214 -0.20 -0.88 3.06
C HIS A 214 0.39 -0.76 4.47
N LEU A 215 1.59 -0.23 4.58
CA LEU A 215 2.16 0.18 5.86
C LEU A 215 1.11 1.01 6.62
N ASP A 216 0.62 0.44 7.72
CA ASP A 216 -0.36 1.08 8.59
C ASP A 216 0.25 1.18 9.99
N LEU A 217 0.00 2.28 10.65
CA LEU A 217 0.63 2.55 11.92
C LEU A 217 -0.10 1.81 13.04
N LYS A 218 0.46 0.68 13.43
CA LYS A 218 0.01 -0.09 14.58
C LYS A 218 -0.02 0.77 15.84
N LYS A 219 -1.00 0.53 16.71
CA LYS A 219 -1.21 1.31 17.94
C LYS A 219 0.06 1.47 18.78
N ASP A 220 0.87 0.41 18.88
CA ASP A 220 2.13 0.45 19.63
C ASP A 220 3.18 1.39 19.02
N LEU A 221 3.15 1.58 17.70
CA LEU A 221 4.02 2.55 17.03
C LEU A 221 3.64 3.99 17.38
N TRP A 222 2.37 4.29 17.62
CA TRP A 222 1.98 5.61 18.10
C TRP A 222 2.48 5.89 19.51
N ASP A 223 2.57 4.87 20.37
CA ASP A 223 3.19 4.99 21.69
C ASP A 223 4.70 5.26 21.55
N LEU A 224 5.36 4.58 20.61
CA LEU A 224 6.76 4.85 20.28
C LEU A 224 6.94 6.27 19.75
N PHE A 225 6.11 6.69 18.80
CA PHE A 225 6.14 8.04 18.24
C PHE A 225 6.08 9.12 19.33
N ARG A 226 5.14 9.01 20.29
CA ARG A 226 5.00 9.99 21.37
C ARG A 226 6.23 10.09 22.27
N ARG A 227 6.91 8.98 22.53
CA ARG A 227 8.10 8.91 23.42
C ARG A 227 9.44 9.01 22.70
N ASP A 228 9.44 9.04 21.37
CA ASP A 228 10.67 9.18 20.59
C ASP A 228 11.27 10.58 20.76
N PRO A 229 12.47 10.72 21.34
CA PRO A 229 13.11 12.01 21.58
C PRO A 229 13.94 12.49 20.38
N THR A 230 14.07 11.66 19.34
CA THR A 230 14.98 11.98 18.23
C THR A 230 14.37 13.01 17.28
N PRO A 231 15.21 13.84 16.63
CA PRO A 231 14.73 14.71 15.57
C PRO A 231 13.99 13.91 14.49
N GLN A 232 12.89 14.45 13.96
CA GLN A 232 12.08 13.84 12.93
C GLN A 232 11.59 12.42 13.27
N LYS A 233 11.52 12.08 14.56
CA LYS A 233 11.05 10.79 15.03
C LYS A 233 11.80 9.60 14.39
N GLY A 234 13.12 9.68 14.37
CA GLY A 234 13.98 8.71 13.69
C GLY A 234 13.88 7.28 14.21
N ILE A 235 13.59 7.04 15.51
CA ILE A 235 13.35 5.71 16.07
C ILE A 235 12.04 5.15 15.54
N PHE A 236 10.97 5.95 15.56
CA PHE A 236 9.66 5.58 15.02
C PHE A 236 9.77 5.25 13.53
N THR A 237 10.37 6.14 12.73
CA THR A 237 10.55 5.94 11.28
C THR A 237 11.36 4.68 10.99
N GLY A 238 12.43 4.43 11.74
CA GLY A 238 13.26 3.24 11.57
C GLY A 238 12.57 1.91 11.92
N LEU A 239 11.45 1.93 12.66
CA LEU A 239 10.69 0.75 13.06
C LEU A 239 9.29 0.66 12.42
N ALA A 240 8.90 1.62 11.59
CA ALA A 240 7.57 1.67 11.01
C ALA A 240 7.20 0.41 10.21
N TRP A 241 8.16 -0.20 9.53
CA TRP A 241 8.01 -1.44 8.75
C TRP A 241 7.77 -2.69 9.59
N ALA A 242 8.27 -2.73 10.84
CA ALA A 242 8.35 -3.96 11.64
C ALA A 242 6.99 -4.65 11.87
N PRO A 243 5.86 -3.94 12.06
CA PRO A 243 4.56 -4.59 12.21
C PRO A 243 4.11 -5.43 11.00
N LEU A 244 4.61 -5.16 9.79
CA LEU A 244 4.25 -5.96 8.62
C LEU A 244 4.76 -7.41 8.70
N ALA A 245 5.76 -7.70 9.53
CA ALA A 245 6.16 -9.06 9.86
C ALA A 245 5.02 -9.86 10.53
N GLU A 246 4.24 -9.21 11.40
CA GLU A 246 3.04 -9.80 12.01
C GLU A 246 1.96 -10.10 10.96
N SER A 247 1.73 -9.18 10.02
CA SER A 247 0.78 -9.40 8.93
C SER A 247 1.15 -10.62 8.08
N ILE A 248 2.42 -10.79 7.71
CA ILE A 248 2.91 -12.00 7.01
C ILE A 248 2.56 -13.26 7.80
N CYS A 249 2.88 -13.27 9.09
CA CYS A 249 2.58 -14.43 9.96
C CYS A 249 1.08 -14.72 10.00
N MET A 250 0.24 -13.71 10.11
CA MET A 250 -1.21 -13.88 10.15
C MET A 250 -1.77 -14.46 8.86
N TRP A 251 -1.31 -14.02 7.70
CA TRP A 251 -1.77 -14.57 6.43
C TRP A 251 -1.30 -16.01 6.19
N ILE A 252 -0.04 -16.33 6.52
CA ILE A 252 0.57 -17.60 6.19
C ILE A 252 0.34 -18.65 7.29
N LEU A 253 0.78 -18.37 8.53
CA LEU A 253 0.87 -19.40 9.58
C LEU A 253 -0.51 -19.84 10.11
N THR A 254 -1.53 -19.03 9.93
CA THR A 254 -2.91 -19.40 10.26
C THR A 254 -3.57 -20.30 9.21
N GLY A 255 -2.93 -20.48 8.03
CA GLY A 255 -3.46 -21.27 6.94
C GLY A 255 -4.48 -20.52 6.06
N THR A 256 -4.64 -19.22 6.24
CA THR A 256 -5.59 -18.42 5.44
C THR A 256 -5.27 -18.48 3.95
N LEU A 257 -3.99 -18.32 3.57
CA LEU A 257 -3.56 -18.43 2.16
C LEU A 257 -3.66 -19.86 1.59
N GLU A 258 -3.58 -20.89 2.42
CA GLU A 258 -3.85 -22.27 1.98
C GLU A 258 -5.33 -22.48 1.69
N LYS A 259 -6.20 -21.90 2.53
CA LYS A 259 -7.66 -21.99 2.38
C LYS A 259 -8.17 -21.22 1.17
N PHE A 260 -7.54 -20.08 0.86
CA PHE A 260 -7.90 -19.21 -0.27
C PHE A 260 -6.76 -19.13 -1.30
N PRO A 261 -6.54 -20.20 -2.10
CA PRO A 261 -5.32 -20.34 -2.90
C PRO A 261 -5.21 -19.37 -4.09
N LYS A 262 -6.25 -18.64 -4.42
CA LYS A 262 -6.25 -17.59 -5.45
C LYS A 262 -6.21 -16.17 -4.87
N LEU A 263 -6.29 -16.04 -3.54
CA LEU A 263 -6.20 -14.75 -2.89
C LEU A 263 -4.78 -14.21 -3.05
N LYS A 264 -4.67 -12.93 -3.43
CA LYS A 264 -3.40 -12.22 -3.59
C LYS A 264 -3.29 -11.13 -2.55
N VAL A 265 -2.17 -11.06 -1.86
CA VAL A 265 -1.88 -10.05 -0.82
C VAL A 265 -0.54 -9.40 -1.13
N LEU A 266 -0.55 -8.11 -1.39
CA LEU A 266 0.66 -7.34 -1.63
C LEU A 266 0.97 -6.50 -0.40
N LEU A 267 2.19 -6.63 0.11
CA LEU A 267 2.73 -5.75 1.13
C LEU A 267 3.20 -4.47 0.45
N VAL A 268 2.67 -3.36 0.90
CA VAL A 268 3.01 -2.05 0.35
C VAL A 268 3.86 -1.30 1.37
N GLU A 269 5.01 -0.81 0.92
CA GLU A 269 6.01 -0.11 1.74
C GLU A 269 6.64 -0.94 2.88
N PRO A 270 6.88 -2.27 2.70
CA PRO A 270 7.43 -3.08 3.78
C PRO A 270 8.94 -2.88 3.98
N GLY A 271 9.65 -2.32 3.00
CA GLY A 271 11.11 -2.50 2.88
C GLY A 271 11.49 -3.95 2.55
N LEU A 272 12.52 -4.18 1.76
CA LEU A 272 12.88 -5.52 1.28
C LEU A 272 13.94 -6.22 2.14
N GLY A 273 14.92 -5.46 2.63
CA GLY A 273 16.17 -6.03 3.16
C GLY A 273 16.02 -7.03 4.31
N TRP A 274 14.93 -6.99 5.05
CA TRP A 274 14.65 -7.89 6.18
C TRP A 274 13.90 -9.17 5.78
N LEU A 275 13.22 -9.19 4.64
CA LEU A 275 12.34 -10.29 4.21
C LEU A 275 13.10 -11.63 4.05
N PRO A 276 14.23 -11.72 3.31
CA PRO A 276 14.96 -12.98 3.17
C PRO A 276 15.37 -13.58 4.51
N TRP A 277 15.95 -12.77 5.40
CA TRP A 277 16.31 -13.20 6.74
C TRP A 277 15.11 -13.70 7.54
N PHE A 278 13.98 -13.01 7.46
CA PHE A 278 12.77 -13.36 8.20
C PHE A 278 12.20 -14.71 7.75
N PHE A 279 12.17 -14.96 6.45
CA PHE A 279 11.71 -16.25 5.93
C PHE A 279 12.69 -17.36 6.16
N GLU A 280 13.96 -17.18 5.81
CA GLU A 280 15.00 -18.20 5.91
C GLU A 280 15.27 -18.62 7.37
N PHE A 281 15.35 -17.66 8.27
CA PHE A 281 15.75 -17.93 9.65
C PHE A 281 14.55 -18.18 10.59
N LEU A 282 13.42 -17.46 10.41
CA LEU A 282 12.31 -17.53 11.35
C LEU A 282 11.13 -18.34 10.84
N LEU A 283 10.69 -18.19 9.58
CA LEU A 283 9.42 -18.75 9.14
C LEU A 283 9.58 -20.15 8.54
N ASP A 284 10.45 -20.36 7.56
CA ASP A 284 10.60 -21.65 6.88
C ASP A 284 11.03 -22.79 7.83
N PRO A 285 11.93 -22.56 8.82
CA PRO A 285 12.25 -23.60 9.81
C PRO A 285 11.06 -24.06 10.64
N ARG A 286 9.97 -23.28 10.74
CA ARG A 286 8.74 -23.67 11.44
C ARG A 286 8.06 -24.88 10.80
N MET A 287 8.33 -25.16 9.53
CA MET A 287 7.79 -26.37 8.88
C MET A 287 8.25 -27.67 9.55
N HIS A 288 9.37 -27.67 10.25
CA HIS A 288 9.77 -28.80 11.10
C HIS A 288 8.85 -29.02 12.31
N GLN A 289 8.01 -27.98 12.62
CA GLN A 289 7.02 -27.96 13.69
C GLN A 289 5.59 -27.98 13.13
N HIS A 290 5.38 -28.64 11.99
CA HIS A 290 4.10 -28.62 11.25
C HIS A 290 2.88 -29.04 12.09
N TYR A 291 3.07 -29.81 13.15
CA TYR A 291 2.02 -30.13 14.12
C TYR A 291 1.43 -28.90 14.83
N GLN A 292 2.18 -27.79 14.88
CA GLN A 292 1.72 -26.50 15.43
C GLN A 292 0.94 -25.69 14.40
N PHE A 293 1.12 -25.98 13.12
CA PHE A 293 0.55 -25.22 11.99
C PHE A 293 -0.16 -26.17 11.01
N PRO A 294 -1.23 -26.88 11.44
CA PRO A 294 -1.85 -27.93 10.60
C PRO A 294 -2.50 -27.39 9.33
N GLY A 295 -2.78 -26.07 9.26
CA GLY A 295 -3.31 -25.39 8.08
C GLY A 295 -2.24 -25.02 7.05
N VAL A 296 -0.94 -25.17 7.34
CA VAL A 296 0.17 -24.80 6.45
C VAL A 296 0.75 -26.06 5.83
N LYS A 297 0.78 -26.17 4.49
CA LYS A 297 1.17 -27.38 3.78
C LYS A 297 2.49 -27.29 3.02
N MET A 298 3.04 -26.09 2.88
CA MET A 298 4.31 -25.85 2.20
C MET A 298 5.12 -24.78 2.96
N PRO A 299 6.42 -24.61 2.69
CA PRO A 299 7.22 -23.57 3.33
C PRO A 299 6.57 -22.18 3.22
N PRO A 300 6.61 -21.36 4.27
CA PRO A 300 6.12 -19.99 4.24
C PRO A 300 6.61 -19.17 3.04
N SER A 301 7.86 -19.29 2.65
CA SER A 301 8.43 -18.65 1.46
C SER A 301 7.72 -19.03 0.15
N GLU A 302 7.20 -20.25 0.03
CA GLU A 302 6.45 -20.68 -1.15
C GLU A 302 5.04 -20.07 -1.20
N TYR A 303 4.40 -19.80 -0.04
CA TYR A 303 3.16 -19.00 0.00
C TYR A 303 3.43 -17.56 -0.44
N PHE A 304 4.55 -16.98 0.01
CA PHE A 304 4.94 -15.65 -0.39
C PHE A 304 5.10 -15.57 -1.92
N LYS A 305 5.89 -16.44 -2.52
CA LYS A 305 6.07 -16.51 -3.97
C LYS A 305 4.78 -16.75 -4.75
N ARG A 306 3.85 -17.55 -4.20
CA ARG A 306 2.61 -17.93 -4.88
C ARG A 306 1.54 -16.84 -4.85
N GLN A 307 1.37 -16.17 -3.70
CA GLN A 307 0.19 -15.34 -3.41
C GLN A 307 0.50 -13.98 -2.82
N MET A 308 1.75 -13.75 -2.41
CA MET A 308 2.17 -12.48 -1.84
C MET A 308 3.21 -11.78 -2.72
N GLY A 309 3.56 -10.60 -2.34
CA GLY A 309 4.63 -9.81 -2.93
C GLY A 309 4.91 -8.59 -2.08
N ALA A 310 5.94 -7.85 -2.43
CA ALA A 310 6.35 -6.64 -1.71
C ALA A 310 6.71 -5.51 -2.67
N THR A 311 6.33 -4.29 -2.31
CA THR A 311 6.77 -3.08 -3.02
C THR A 311 8.08 -2.56 -2.42
N PHE A 312 8.80 -1.76 -3.20
CA PHE A 312 10.00 -1.08 -2.76
C PHE A 312 10.23 0.20 -3.59
N MET A 313 10.95 1.16 -3.05
CA MET A 313 11.36 2.39 -3.72
C MET A 313 12.83 2.30 -4.13
N TYR A 314 13.76 2.60 -3.23
CA TYR A 314 15.20 2.58 -3.47
C TYR A 314 15.95 1.81 -2.37
N GLU A 315 16.29 0.58 -2.63
CA GLU A 315 17.04 -0.31 -1.71
C GLU A 315 17.85 -1.34 -2.51
N PRO A 316 18.92 -0.92 -3.21
CA PRO A 316 19.61 -1.81 -4.14
C PRO A 316 20.12 -3.11 -3.47
N LYS A 317 20.58 -3.04 -2.22
CA LYS A 317 21.01 -4.23 -1.48
C LYS A 317 19.84 -5.11 -1.07
N GLY A 318 18.78 -4.55 -0.48
CA GLY A 318 17.57 -5.29 -0.12
C GLY A 318 16.91 -5.93 -1.34
N LEU A 319 16.87 -5.19 -2.44
CA LEU A 319 16.38 -5.68 -3.74
C LEU A 319 17.20 -6.90 -4.21
N LYS A 320 18.54 -6.84 -4.14
CA LYS A 320 19.42 -7.96 -4.52
C LYS A 320 19.16 -9.18 -3.65
N ASP A 321 19.13 -9.01 -2.34
CA ASP A 321 18.92 -10.10 -1.39
C ASP A 321 17.52 -10.75 -1.60
N CYS A 322 16.47 -9.97 -1.83
CA CYS A 322 15.13 -10.47 -2.15
C CYS A 322 15.06 -11.15 -3.52
N TYR A 323 15.69 -10.59 -4.53
CA TYR A 323 15.78 -11.18 -5.86
C TYR A 323 16.45 -12.56 -5.82
N ASP A 324 17.55 -12.70 -5.10
CA ASP A 324 18.27 -13.97 -4.97
C ASP A 324 17.45 -15.02 -4.21
N TYR A 325 16.66 -14.60 -3.21
CA TYR A 325 15.90 -15.53 -2.36
C TYR A 325 14.53 -15.90 -2.94
N PHE A 326 13.76 -14.92 -3.42
CA PHE A 326 12.40 -15.12 -3.90
C PHE A 326 12.26 -15.19 -5.42
N GLY A 327 13.23 -14.66 -6.16
CA GLY A 327 13.11 -14.39 -7.59
C GLY A 327 12.36 -13.10 -7.90
N PRO A 328 12.21 -12.76 -9.20
CA PRO A 328 11.64 -11.47 -9.61
C PRO A 328 10.10 -11.39 -9.53
N ASP A 329 9.39 -12.51 -9.47
CA ASP A 329 7.94 -12.59 -9.72
C ASP A 329 7.07 -11.94 -8.63
N CYS A 330 7.58 -11.77 -7.42
CA CYS A 330 6.87 -11.22 -6.26
C CYS A 330 7.40 -9.85 -5.81
N LEU A 331 8.24 -9.21 -6.62
CA LEU A 331 8.79 -7.88 -6.36
C LEU A 331 8.12 -6.84 -7.27
N PHE A 332 7.80 -5.68 -6.69
CA PHE A 332 7.08 -4.61 -7.36
C PHE A 332 7.71 -3.25 -7.02
N TRP A 333 8.08 -2.51 -8.05
CA TRP A 333 8.62 -1.18 -7.84
C TRP A 333 7.52 -0.15 -7.55
N SER A 334 7.85 0.92 -6.80
CA SER A 334 6.94 2.02 -6.49
C SER A 334 7.67 3.37 -6.37
N THR A 335 6.92 4.46 -6.54
CA THR A 335 7.41 5.83 -6.36
C THR A 335 7.21 6.33 -4.94
N ASP A 336 6.14 5.90 -4.30
CA ASP A 336 5.66 6.43 -3.03
C ASP A 336 5.48 7.96 -3.04
N PHE A 337 5.15 8.54 -4.22
CA PHE A 337 4.90 9.97 -4.36
C PHE A 337 3.66 10.38 -3.54
N PRO A 338 3.67 11.44 -2.72
CA PRO A 338 4.73 12.44 -2.54
C PRO A 338 5.55 12.26 -1.23
N HIS A 339 5.64 11.07 -0.68
CA HIS A 339 6.33 10.82 0.60
C HIS A 339 7.85 11.05 0.51
N PRO A 340 8.56 11.22 1.66
CA PRO A 340 9.99 11.58 1.65
C PRO A 340 10.90 10.53 1.01
N ALA A 341 10.44 9.28 0.88
CA ALA A 341 11.19 8.21 0.23
C ALA A 341 11.16 8.29 -1.30
N THR A 342 10.31 9.14 -1.87
CA THR A 342 10.19 9.29 -3.34
C THR A 342 11.47 9.87 -3.95
N CYS A 343 11.80 9.40 -5.16
CA CYS A 343 12.84 10.03 -6.00
C CYS A 343 12.25 10.88 -7.14
N TRP A 344 10.96 11.16 -7.07
CA TRP A 344 10.29 12.05 -8.01
C TRP A 344 11.01 13.42 -8.12
N PRO A 345 11.20 14.00 -9.31
CA PRO A 345 10.81 13.49 -10.63
C PRO A 345 11.91 12.71 -11.37
N ASN A 346 12.70 11.91 -10.67
CA ASN A 346 13.86 11.19 -11.19
C ASN A 346 13.75 9.66 -11.14
N SER A 347 12.52 9.13 -11.09
CA SER A 347 12.28 7.69 -10.88
C SER A 347 12.93 6.80 -11.93
N ARG A 348 12.96 7.19 -13.20
CA ARG A 348 13.66 6.41 -14.25
C ARG A 348 15.15 6.28 -13.98
N LYS A 349 15.80 7.37 -13.63
CA LYS A 349 17.23 7.36 -13.29
C LYS A 349 17.49 6.50 -12.06
N GLN A 350 16.63 6.59 -11.06
CA GLN A 350 16.69 5.77 -9.85
C GLN A 350 16.59 4.28 -10.18
N VAL A 351 15.61 3.88 -11.01
CA VAL A 351 15.42 2.49 -11.43
C VAL A 351 16.71 1.95 -12.08
N VAL A 352 17.25 2.64 -13.07
CA VAL A 352 18.48 2.17 -13.72
C VAL A 352 19.62 2.03 -12.72
N SER A 353 19.84 3.05 -11.89
CA SER A 353 20.94 3.06 -10.92
C SER A 353 20.85 1.90 -9.92
N GLN A 354 19.69 1.70 -9.31
CA GLN A 354 19.56 0.67 -8.27
C GLN A 354 19.64 -0.76 -8.83
N PHE A 355 19.10 -1.02 -10.04
CA PHE A 355 19.18 -2.35 -10.65
C PHE A 355 20.58 -2.68 -11.14
N ALA A 356 21.32 -1.69 -11.68
CA ALA A 356 22.72 -1.83 -12.01
C ALA A 356 23.58 -2.09 -10.76
N GLU A 357 23.33 -1.38 -9.65
CA GLU A 357 24.00 -1.62 -8.37
C GLU A 357 23.69 -3.00 -7.80
N ALA A 358 22.43 -3.43 -7.90
CA ALA A 358 21.99 -4.76 -7.48
C ALA A 358 22.51 -5.89 -8.41
N GLY A 359 23.02 -5.57 -9.59
CA GLY A 359 23.48 -6.56 -10.57
C GLY A 359 22.33 -7.44 -11.10
N ILE A 360 21.11 -6.91 -11.20
CA ILE A 360 19.93 -7.61 -11.70
C ILE A 360 19.86 -7.42 -13.22
N PRO A 361 19.71 -8.51 -14.01
CA PRO A 361 19.59 -8.44 -15.46
C PRO A 361 18.42 -7.57 -15.92
N GLU A 362 18.56 -6.91 -17.05
CA GLU A 362 17.55 -6.04 -17.64
C GLU A 362 16.18 -6.71 -17.81
N ALA A 363 16.15 -7.97 -18.26
CA ALA A 363 14.90 -8.70 -18.44
C ALA A 363 14.12 -8.84 -17.12
N ASP A 364 14.82 -9.10 -15.99
CA ASP A 364 14.22 -9.20 -14.68
C ASP A 364 13.90 -7.81 -14.08
N ARG A 365 14.71 -6.78 -14.39
CA ARG A 365 14.34 -5.39 -14.08
C ARG A 365 13.00 -5.04 -14.70
N ARG A 366 12.83 -5.27 -16.01
CA ARG A 366 11.58 -5.02 -16.73
C ARG A 366 10.40 -5.77 -16.14
N LYS A 367 10.64 -7.01 -15.75
CA LYS A 367 9.65 -7.82 -15.05
C LYS A 367 9.18 -7.17 -13.74
N ILE A 368 10.11 -6.75 -12.90
CA ILE A 368 9.85 -6.16 -11.58
C ILE A 368 9.21 -4.78 -11.69
N THR A 369 9.68 -3.94 -12.62
CA THR A 369 9.25 -2.54 -12.73
C THR A 369 8.00 -2.35 -13.61
N SER A 370 7.63 -3.35 -14.40
CA SER A 370 6.56 -3.26 -15.40
C SER A 370 5.67 -4.50 -15.43
N GLU A 371 6.20 -5.66 -15.88
CA GLU A 371 5.39 -6.82 -16.28
C GLU A 371 4.60 -7.42 -15.12
N ASN A 372 5.18 -7.47 -13.92
CA ASN A 372 4.49 -7.95 -12.73
C ASN A 372 3.26 -7.10 -12.42
N GLY A 373 3.39 -5.78 -12.47
CA GLY A 373 2.28 -4.85 -12.27
C GLY A 373 1.23 -4.97 -13.37
N LEU A 374 1.65 -5.01 -14.65
CA LEU A 374 0.73 -5.23 -15.78
C LEU A 374 -0.07 -6.51 -15.60
N LYS A 375 0.58 -7.60 -15.25
CA LYS A 375 -0.05 -8.91 -15.03
C LYS A 375 -0.96 -8.91 -13.82
N LEU A 376 -0.49 -8.39 -12.68
CA LEU A 376 -1.22 -8.39 -11.42
C LEU A 376 -2.54 -7.63 -11.53
N PHE A 377 -2.53 -6.49 -12.20
CA PHE A 377 -3.68 -5.61 -12.35
C PHE A 377 -4.42 -5.77 -13.69
N GLY A 378 -4.06 -6.75 -14.53
CA GLY A 378 -4.71 -7.01 -15.79
C GLY A 378 -4.64 -5.83 -16.79
N LEU A 379 -3.55 -5.08 -16.78
CA LEU A 379 -3.26 -4.03 -17.77
C LEU A 379 -2.71 -4.66 -19.05
N LYS A 380 -3.03 -4.04 -20.21
CA LYS A 380 -2.58 -4.50 -21.53
C LYS A 380 -1.54 -3.59 -22.14
#